data_12c19e03d7ec7472433eacb675046741
#
_entry.id   12c19e03d7ec7472433eacb675046741
#
_cell.length_a   1.000
_cell.length_b   1.000
_cell.length_c   1.000
_cell.angle_alpha   90.00
_cell.angle_beta   90.00
_cell.angle_gamma   90.00
#
_symmetry.space_group_name_H-M   'P 1'
#
loop_
_entity.id
_entity.type
_entity.pdbx_description
1 polymer ?
#
loop_
_entity_poly.entity_id
_entity_poly.type
_entity_poly.pdbx_seq_one_letter_code
_entity_poly.pdbx_strand_id
1 'polypeptide(L)'
;MRTIRALVTGFALLLSAASAPAEDFPARQIRLIVPFPAGGPNDIIARVIGQRMSEIIKQPVLIDNRGGQGGVLGTEALAKATPDGYTIAISSAGALAISPTMENVAYDPLKDLQAVTLVAKVPEMLVVATDVPAKNMAELVALAKAKPGKLNFASSGPGSLPHLAGELLKLTAKIDIVHVPYRGAAPAMNDMLGQQVQMVFLDLPILLPQIRSGGLRAIALGAPERAPTAMEVPTTTEVGMPELQTENWYGMVAPAGTPAPIVAVLNRIATEAMQVPTVKEKLAIQGATLIGDSPEHFHTFMESEITRWAKVIKDAGVATEK
;
A
#
# COMPACT_ATOMS: atom_id res chain seq x y z
N MET A 1 -11.58 -74.55 -14.36
CA MET A 1 -12.48 -73.42 -14.01
C MET A 1 -12.21 -72.87 -12.60
N ARG A 2 -10.94 -72.71 -12.17
CA ARG A 2 -10.58 -72.21 -10.81
C ARG A 2 -9.63 -71.01 -10.81
N THR A 3 -9.23 -70.47 -11.97
CA THR A 3 -8.21 -69.41 -12.12
C THR A 3 -8.74 -68.06 -12.55
N ILE A 4 -10.06 -67.90 -12.75
CA ILE A 4 -10.66 -66.61 -13.19
C ILE A 4 -11.29 -65.80 -12.02
N ARG A 5 -11.47 -66.39 -10.83
CA ARG A 5 -12.08 -65.70 -9.67
C ARG A 5 -11.12 -64.85 -8.84
N ALA A 6 -9.81 -64.95 -9.01
CA ALA A 6 -8.81 -64.24 -8.24
C ALA A 6 -8.43 -62.84 -8.79
N LEU A 7 -8.77 -62.52 -10.05
CA LEU A 7 -8.40 -61.25 -10.70
C LEU A 7 -9.45 -60.11 -10.53
N VAL A 8 -10.67 -60.43 -10.11
CA VAL A 8 -11.73 -59.39 -9.96
C VAL A 8 -11.72 -58.75 -8.58
N THR A 9 -11.15 -59.43 -7.56
CA THR A 9 -11.11 -58.89 -6.18
C THR A 9 -9.96 -57.90 -5.94
N GLY A 10 -8.94 -57.86 -6.81
CA GLY A 10 -7.80 -56.95 -6.70
C GLY A 10 -8.05 -55.53 -7.26
N PHE A 11 -9.06 -55.33 -8.10
CA PHE A 11 -9.30 -54.05 -8.76
C PHE A 11 -10.29 -53.12 -7.99
N ALA A 12 -10.99 -53.67 -7.01
CA ALA A 12 -11.96 -52.88 -6.19
C ALA A 12 -11.34 -52.17 -5.00
N LEU A 13 -10.04 -52.41 -4.68
CA LEU A 13 -9.35 -51.78 -3.53
C LEU A 13 -8.54 -50.51 -3.86
N LEU A 14 -8.47 -50.13 -5.14
CA LEU A 14 -7.68 -48.96 -5.57
C LEU A 14 -8.49 -47.68 -5.76
N LEU A 15 -9.79 -47.64 -5.48
CA LEU A 15 -10.65 -46.44 -5.63
C LEU A 15 -11.11 -45.81 -4.31
N SER A 16 -10.54 -46.21 -3.18
CA SER A 16 -10.68 -45.47 -1.95
C SER A 16 -9.53 -44.47 -1.83
N ALA A 17 -9.36 -43.60 -2.83
CA ALA A 17 -8.69 -42.34 -2.59
C ALA A 17 -9.58 -41.59 -1.57
N ALA A 18 -9.24 -41.76 -0.29
CA ALA A 18 -9.83 -40.99 0.78
C ALA A 18 -9.79 -39.51 0.39
N SER A 19 -10.96 -38.95 0.10
CA SER A 19 -11.15 -37.53 0.16
C SER A 19 -10.79 -37.15 1.60
N ALA A 20 -9.54 -36.77 1.85
CA ALA A 20 -9.20 -36.09 3.07
C ALA A 20 -10.19 -34.91 3.15
N PRO A 21 -10.92 -34.74 4.26
CA PRO A 21 -11.77 -33.57 4.41
C PRO A 21 -10.87 -32.38 4.12
N ALA A 22 -11.28 -31.52 3.19
CA ALA A 22 -10.61 -30.25 2.98
C ALA A 22 -10.58 -29.58 4.36
N GLU A 23 -9.38 -29.43 4.94
CA GLU A 23 -9.23 -28.73 6.20
C GLU A 23 -9.98 -27.40 6.04
N ASP A 24 -10.92 -27.12 6.98
CA ASP A 24 -11.67 -25.88 6.93
C ASP A 24 -10.69 -24.70 7.02
N PHE A 25 -10.34 -24.12 5.89
CA PHE A 25 -9.44 -22.96 5.87
C PHE A 25 -10.18 -21.75 6.47
N PRO A 26 -9.51 -21.01 7.40
CA PRO A 26 -8.19 -21.24 8.01
C PRO A 26 -8.27 -22.07 9.30
N ALA A 27 -7.51 -23.17 9.40
CA ALA A 27 -7.41 -24.03 10.58
C ALA A 27 -6.28 -23.63 11.55
N ARG A 28 -5.40 -22.69 11.17
CA ARG A 28 -4.26 -22.22 11.96
C ARG A 28 -4.01 -20.71 11.74
N GLN A 29 -3.04 -20.17 12.46
CA GLN A 29 -2.68 -18.75 12.36
C GLN A 29 -2.32 -18.33 10.93
N ILE A 30 -2.73 -17.11 10.56
CA ILE A 30 -2.35 -16.44 9.32
C ILE A 30 -1.22 -15.44 9.62
N ARG A 31 -0.17 -15.42 8.79
CA ARG A 31 0.86 -14.39 8.80
C ARG A 31 0.45 -13.28 7.84
N LEU A 32 0.31 -12.07 8.35
CA LEU A 32 0.03 -10.88 7.56
C LEU A 32 1.31 -10.04 7.45
N ILE A 33 2.00 -10.14 6.31
CA ILE A 33 3.18 -9.32 6.03
C ILE A 33 2.76 -7.88 5.81
N VAL A 34 3.47 -6.97 6.46
CA VAL A 34 3.40 -5.53 6.26
C VAL A 34 4.76 -5.08 5.73
N PRO A 35 4.88 -4.66 4.45
CA PRO A 35 6.17 -4.36 3.82
C PRO A 35 6.78 -3.01 4.24
N PHE A 36 6.42 -2.52 5.42
CA PHE A 36 6.94 -1.29 6.02
C PHE A 36 7.19 -1.44 7.52
N PRO A 37 8.04 -0.60 8.12
CA PRO A 37 8.23 -0.56 9.56
C PRO A 37 6.92 -0.31 10.33
N ALA A 38 6.88 -0.79 11.57
CA ALA A 38 5.74 -0.56 12.46
C ALA A 38 5.48 0.94 12.70
N GLY A 39 4.23 1.31 12.91
CA GLY A 39 3.78 2.68 13.19
C GLY A 39 3.50 3.53 11.95
N GLY A 40 3.79 3.04 10.74
CA GLY A 40 3.39 3.72 9.50
C GLY A 40 1.94 3.40 9.09
N PRO A 41 1.39 4.11 8.09
CA PRO A 41 -0.01 3.95 7.65
C PRO A 41 -0.37 2.51 7.28
N ASN A 42 0.52 1.81 6.57
CA ASN A 42 0.31 0.41 6.19
C ASN A 42 0.17 -0.50 7.44
N ASP A 43 1.01 -0.29 8.46
CA ASP A 43 0.96 -1.06 9.72
C ASP A 43 -0.33 -0.78 10.50
N ILE A 44 -0.76 0.47 10.57
CA ILE A 44 -2.01 0.86 11.25
C ILE A 44 -3.21 0.16 10.59
N ILE A 45 -3.32 0.23 9.26
CA ILE A 45 -4.40 -0.42 8.49
C ILE A 45 -4.36 -1.93 8.71
N ALA A 46 -3.17 -2.55 8.56
CA ALA A 46 -3.00 -3.99 8.71
C ALA A 46 -3.37 -4.48 10.12
N ARG A 47 -3.01 -3.75 11.19
CA ARG A 47 -3.37 -4.12 12.56
C ARG A 47 -4.86 -4.03 12.81
N VAL A 48 -5.52 -2.97 12.34
CA VAL A 48 -6.97 -2.79 12.53
C VAL A 48 -7.74 -3.88 11.79
N ILE A 49 -7.40 -4.15 10.53
CA ILE A 49 -8.05 -5.19 9.71
C ILE A 49 -7.68 -6.59 10.24
N GLY A 50 -6.40 -6.86 10.47
CA GLY A 50 -5.90 -8.17 10.93
C GLY A 50 -6.46 -8.58 12.30
N GLN A 51 -6.60 -7.64 13.23
CA GLN A 51 -7.26 -7.90 14.51
C GLN A 51 -8.69 -8.37 14.29
N ARG A 52 -9.45 -7.66 13.43
CA ARG A 52 -10.85 -8.05 13.18
C ARG A 52 -10.96 -9.35 12.41
N MET A 53 -10.09 -9.60 11.43
CA MET A 53 -10.00 -10.90 10.75
C MET A 53 -9.76 -12.03 11.77
N SER A 54 -8.84 -11.83 12.71
CA SER A 54 -8.55 -12.81 13.77
C SER A 54 -9.79 -13.16 14.62
N GLU A 55 -10.60 -12.16 14.96
CA GLU A 55 -11.87 -12.34 15.69
C GLU A 55 -12.90 -13.14 14.90
N ILE A 56 -13.00 -12.88 13.58
CA ILE A 56 -13.93 -13.58 12.66
C ILE A 56 -13.55 -15.05 12.52
N ILE A 57 -12.27 -15.31 12.24
CA ILE A 57 -11.80 -16.69 11.97
C ILE A 57 -11.46 -17.49 13.21
N LYS A 58 -11.42 -16.86 14.39
CA LYS A 58 -11.01 -17.47 15.68
C LYS A 58 -9.60 -18.10 15.62
N GLN A 59 -8.76 -17.57 14.77
CA GLN A 59 -7.34 -17.92 14.63
C GLN A 59 -6.50 -16.64 14.66
N PRO A 60 -5.27 -16.67 15.21
CA PRO A 60 -4.42 -15.49 15.21
C PRO A 60 -4.08 -15.00 13.80
N VAL A 61 -4.15 -13.68 13.59
CA VAL A 61 -3.54 -13.01 12.43
C VAL A 61 -2.33 -12.23 12.93
N LEU A 62 -1.13 -12.74 12.63
CA LEU A 62 0.12 -12.20 13.13
C LEU A 62 0.70 -11.18 12.15
N ILE A 63 0.90 -9.95 12.61
CA ILE A 63 1.54 -8.89 11.84
C ILE A 63 3.05 -9.13 11.79
N ASP A 64 3.61 -9.19 10.58
CA ASP A 64 5.03 -9.38 10.29
C ASP A 64 5.57 -8.18 9.50
N ASN A 65 6.17 -7.21 10.19
CA ASN A 65 6.71 -6.00 9.57
C ASN A 65 8.05 -6.30 8.87
N ARG A 66 8.09 -6.21 7.54
CA ARG A 66 9.28 -6.44 6.69
C ARG A 66 9.55 -5.24 5.80
N GLY A 67 10.00 -4.14 6.40
CA GLY A 67 10.28 -2.90 5.67
C GLY A 67 11.58 -2.93 4.87
N GLY A 68 11.65 -2.08 3.87
CA GLY A 68 12.83 -1.79 3.05
C GLY A 68 12.49 -1.58 1.57
N GLN A 69 13.27 -0.72 0.91
CA GLN A 69 13.14 -0.36 -0.52
C GLN A 69 11.69 -0.04 -0.93
N GLY A 70 11.06 0.95 -0.27
CA GLY A 70 9.67 1.33 -0.61
C GLY A 70 8.62 0.22 -0.48
N GLY A 71 8.92 -0.87 0.28
CA GLY A 71 8.05 -2.02 0.46
C GLY A 71 8.42 -3.25 -0.39
N VAL A 72 9.44 -3.16 -1.24
CA VAL A 72 9.87 -4.24 -2.14
C VAL A 72 10.26 -5.49 -1.35
N LEU A 73 11.09 -5.37 -0.30
CA LEU A 73 11.60 -6.53 0.45
C LEU A 73 10.49 -7.38 1.08
N GLY A 74 9.48 -6.75 1.65
CA GLY A 74 8.35 -7.48 2.25
C GLY A 74 7.44 -8.11 1.19
N THR A 75 7.23 -7.44 0.06
CA THR A 75 6.42 -7.95 -1.05
C THR A 75 7.14 -9.11 -1.77
N GLU A 76 8.45 -9.03 -1.94
CA GLU A 76 9.27 -10.14 -2.45
C GLU A 76 9.20 -11.37 -1.52
N ALA A 77 9.24 -11.16 -0.20
CA ALA A 77 9.10 -12.25 0.77
C ALA A 77 7.71 -12.93 0.68
N LEU A 78 6.65 -12.17 0.36
CA LEU A 78 5.35 -12.74 0.06
C LEU A 78 5.37 -13.55 -1.24
N ALA A 79 5.88 -12.99 -2.33
CA ALA A 79 5.91 -13.66 -3.63
C ALA A 79 6.59 -15.04 -3.58
N LYS A 80 7.57 -15.21 -2.67
CA LYS A 80 8.29 -16.47 -2.43
C LYS A 80 7.64 -17.39 -1.39
N ALA A 81 6.53 -16.98 -0.76
CA ALA A 81 5.87 -17.78 0.26
C ALA A 81 5.02 -18.91 -0.36
N THR A 82 4.70 -19.93 0.45
CA THR A 82 3.83 -21.03 0.03
C THR A 82 2.44 -20.52 -0.31
N PRO A 83 1.85 -20.87 -1.46
CA PRO A 83 0.53 -20.41 -1.90
C PRO A 83 -0.63 -21.17 -1.24
N ASP A 84 -0.60 -21.31 0.09
CA ASP A 84 -1.58 -22.05 0.88
C ASP A 84 -2.58 -21.14 1.63
N GLY A 85 -2.48 -19.81 1.43
CA GLY A 85 -3.34 -18.80 2.07
C GLY A 85 -2.92 -18.41 3.50
N TYR A 86 -1.96 -19.08 4.12
CA TYR A 86 -1.50 -18.77 5.48
C TYR A 86 -0.41 -17.70 5.56
N THR A 87 0.10 -17.25 4.42
CA THR A 87 0.93 -16.05 4.32
C THR A 87 0.31 -15.12 3.28
N ILE A 88 -0.11 -13.94 3.74
CA ILE A 88 -0.70 -12.90 2.92
C ILE A 88 0.01 -11.57 3.24
N ALA A 89 -0.22 -10.53 2.45
CA ALA A 89 0.26 -9.20 2.78
C ALA A 89 -0.81 -8.13 2.57
N ILE A 90 -0.72 -7.04 3.33
CA ILE A 90 -1.29 -5.74 2.93
C ILE A 90 -0.12 -4.89 2.46
N SER A 91 -0.07 -4.62 1.16
CA SER A 91 0.98 -3.84 0.51
C SER A 91 0.39 -2.56 -0.09
N SER A 92 1.24 -1.65 -0.55
CA SER A 92 0.82 -0.33 -1.05
C SER A 92 1.18 -0.12 -2.52
N ALA A 93 0.66 0.97 -3.09
CA ALA A 93 0.95 1.44 -4.45
C ALA A 93 2.44 1.37 -4.81
N GLY A 94 3.32 1.74 -3.88
CA GLY A 94 4.76 1.72 -4.08
C GLY A 94 5.26 0.36 -4.53
N ALA A 95 5.05 -0.67 -3.71
CA ALA A 95 5.55 -2.02 -3.99
C ALA A 95 4.72 -2.78 -5.04
N LEU A 96 3.42 -2.45 -5.22
CA LEU A 96 2.55 -3.18 -6.14
C LEU A 96 2.47 -2.56 -7.55
N ALA A 97 2.82 -1.28 -7.72
CA ALA A 97 2.69 -0.61 -9.02
C ALA A 97 3.91 0.25 -9.41
N ILE A 98 4.58 0.89 -8.44
CA ILE A 98 5.63 1.88 -8.73
C ILE A 98 7.00 1.22 -8.85
N SER A 99 7.52 0.59 -7.77
CA SER A 99 8.85 -0.02 -7.75
C SER A 99 9.07 -1.05 -8.85
N PRO A 100 8.11 -1.96 -9.17
CA PRO A 100 8.29 -2.92 -10.26
C PRO A 100 8.45 -2.28 -11.64
N THR A 101 7.96 -1.04 -11.79
CA THR A 101 8.09 -0.27 -13.03
C THR A 101 9.37 0.57 -13.05
N MET A 102 9.78 1.07 -11.88
CA MET A 102 10.90 2.01 -11.74
C MET A 102 12.25 1.30 -11.68
N GLU A 103 12.32 0.13 -11.06
CA GLU A 103 13.57 -0.58 -10.78
C GLU A 103 13.44 -2.10 -11.03
N ASN A 104 14.58 -2.81 -11.06
CA ASN A 104 14.57 -4.25 -11.20
C ASN A 104 14.27 -4.91 -9.85
N VAL A 105 13.01 -5.33 -9.65
CA VAL A 105 12.58 -6.10 -8.47
C VAL A 105 12.49 -7.59 -8.80
N ALA A 106 12.58 -8.45 -7.77
CA ALA A 106 12.59 -9.90 -7.96
C ALA A 106 11.18 -10.52 -8.01
N TYR A 107 10.17 -9.74 -8.36
CA TYR A 107 8.77 -10.20 -8.55
C TYR A 107 8.04 -9.34 -9.59
N ASP A 108 7.05 -9.95 -10.23
CA ASP A 108 6.07 -9.28 -11.09
C ASP A 108 4.73 -9.25 -10.33
N PRO A 109 4.19 -8.08 -9.97
CA PRO A 109 2.99 -8.01 -9.13
C PRO A 109 1.74 -8.64 -9.76
N LEU A 110 1.69 -8.75 -11.09
CA LEU A 110 0.55 -9.35 -11.81
C LEU A 110 0.72 -10.87 -12.03
N LYS A 111 1.95 -11.40 -11.98
CA LYS A 111 2.23 -12.82 -12.20
C LYS A 111 2.55 -13.59 -10.92
N ASP A 112 3.29 -12.94 -9.99
CA ASP A 112 3.81 -13.61 -8.79
C ASP A 112 2.93 -13.37 -7.56
N LEU A 113 1.92 -12.48 -7.68
CA LEU A 113 0.96 -12.19 -6.61
C LEU A 113 -0.48 -12.45 -7.09
N GLN A 114 -1.29 -12.94 -6.17
CA GLN A 114 -2.73 -13.10 -6.34
C GLN A 114 -3.45 -11.97 -5.61
N ALA A 115 -4.21 -11.16 -6.35
CA ALA A 115 -5.07 -10.14 -5.77
C ALA A 115 -6.14 -10.79 -4.86
N VAL A 116 -6.36 -10.21 -3.69
CA VAL A 116 -7.43 -10.60 -2.75
C VAL A 116 -8.48 -9.51 -2.66
N THR A 117 -8.11 -8.28 -2.31
CA THR A 117 -9.02 -7.12 -2.30
C THR A 117 -8.25 -5.81 -2.18
N LEU A 118 -8.77 -4.74 -2.77
CA LEU A 118 -8.35 -3.37 -2.44
C LEU A 118 -8.91 -3.02 -1.05
N VAL A 119 -8.04 -2.84 -0.08
CA VAL A 119 -8.41 -2.63 1.32
C VAL A 119 -8.86 -1.19 1.56
N ALA A 120 -8.00 -0.24 1.20
CA ALA A 120 -8.26 1.16 1.46
C ALA A 120 -7.54 2.08 0.47
N LYS A 121 -8.09 3.28 0.31
CA LYS A 121 -7.42 4.43 -0.28
C LYS A 121 -7.21 5.49 0.78
N VAL A 122 -6.06 6.16 0.74
CA VAL A 122 -5.66 7.20 1.68
C VAL A 122 -5.01 8.34 0.90
N PRO A 123 -5.58 9.55 0.93
CA PRO A 123 -4.96 10.66 0.25
C PRO A 123 -3.64 11.04 0.91
N GLU A 124 -2.61 11.30 0.11
CA GLU A 124 -1.41 11.95 0.60
C GLU A 124 -1.62 13.46 0.68
N MET A 125 -0.98 14.05 1.65
CA MET A 125 -0.95 15.50 1.82
C MET A 125 0.48 16.01 1.67
N LEU A 126 0.65 17.07 0.90
CA LEU A 126 1.88 17.85 0.90
C LEU A 126 1.91 18.74 2.13
N VAL A 127 2.94 18.57 2.93
CA VAL A 127 3.23 19.44 4.08
C VAL A 127 4.62 20.01 3.98
N VAL A 128 4.85 21.13 4.67
CA VAL A 128 6.17 21.74 4.83
C VAL A 128 6.51 21.91 6.32
N ALA A 129 7.82 21.92 6.62
CA ALA A 129 8.33 22.26 7.93
C ALA A 129 7.98 23.73 8.27
N THR A 130 7.86 24.04 9.55
CA THR A 130 7.36 25.37 10.00
C THR A 130 8.28 26.52 9.69
N ASP A 131 9.58 26.27 9.52
CA ASP A 131 10.60 27.26 9.14
C ASP A 131 10.58 27.58 7.63
N VAL A 132 9.90 26.79 6.82
CA VAL A 132 9.73 27.08 5.38
C VAL A 132 8.80 28.30 5.20
N PRO A 133 9.27 29.39 4.57
CA PRO A 133 8.49 30.62 4.41
C PRO A 133 7.50 30.51 3.24
N ALA A 134 6.68 29.45 3.24
CA ALA A 134 5.59 29.21 2.28
C ALA A 134 4.34 28.76 3.02
N LYS A 135 3.21 29.42 2.77
CA LYS A 135 1.93 29.14 3.44
C LYS A 135 0.92 28.44 2.54
N ASN A 136 1.21 28.37 1.26
CA ASN A 136 0.35 27.78 0.23
C ASN A 136 1.21 27.29 -0.95
N MET A 137 0.56 26.62 -1.91
CA MET A 137 1.23 26.04 -3.07
C MET A 137 1.93 27.08 -3.93
N ALA A 138 1.32 28.24 -4.15
CA ALA A 138 1.91 29.30 -4.99
C ALA A 138 3.21 29.84 -4.37
N GLU A 139 3.22 30.09 -3.06
CA GLU A 139 4.40 30.53 -2.32
C GLU A 139 5.50 29.46 -2.30
N LEU A 140 5.13 28.18 -2.14
CA LEU A 140 6.09 27.06 -2.17
C LEU A 140 6.77 26.95 -3.53
N VAL A 141 6.00 27.02 -4.61
CA VAL A 141 6.52 26.99 -5.99
C VAL A 141 7.40 28.20 -6.26
N ALA A 142 6.99 29.39 -5.84
CA ALA A 142 7.81 30.61 -5.98
C ALA A 142 9.15 30.49 -5.23
N LEU A 143 9.13 29.98 -4.01
CA LEU A 143 10.32 29.72 -3.19
C LEU A 143 11.27 28.72 -3.88
N ALA A 144 10.73 27.61 -4.38
CA ALA A 144 11.52 26.59 -5.07
C ALA A 144 12.15 27.13 -6.36
N LYS A 145 11.42 27.94 -7.14
CA LYS A 145 11.95 28.61 -8.34
C LYS A 145 13.02 29.64 -8.01
N ALA A 146 12.89 30.35 -6.89
CA ALA A 146 13.91 31.32 -6.44
C ALA A 146 15.17 30.65 -5.89
N LYS A 147 15.09 29.40 -5.45
CA LYS A 147 16.19 28.65 -4.82
C LYS A 147 16.28 27.24 -5.40
N PRO A 148 16.60 27.06 -6.72
CA PRO A 148 16.66 25.76 -7.34
C PRO A 148 17.69 24.85 -6.63
N GLY A 149 17.33 23.60 -6.40
CA GLY A 149 18.16 22.57 -5.75
C GLY A 149 18.41 22.80 -4.24
N LYS A 150 17.68 23.71 -3.59
CA LYS A 150 17.89 24.04 -2.16
C LYS A 150 16.80 23.48 -1.24
N LEU A 151 15.66 23.12 -1.77
CA LEU A 151 14.60 22.52 -0.99
C LEU A 151 14.65 21.01 -1.14
N ASN A 152 14.61 20.30 -0.03
CA ASN A 152 14.62 18.85 0.02
C ASN A 152 13.21 18.33 0.28
N PHE A 153 12.84 17.26 -0.39
CA PHE A 153 11.62 16.52 -0.07
C PHE A 153 11.93 15.09 0.42
N ALA A 154 11.29 14.71 1.50
CA ALA A 154 11.42 13.37 2.07
C ALA A 154 10.49 12.37 1.38
N SER A 155 10.83 11.09 1.43
CA SER A 155 9.95 9.98 1.05
C SER A 155 10.10 8.78 1.97
N SER A 156 9.19 7.80 1.84
CA SER A 156 9.27 6.52 2.54
C SER A 156 10.25 5.53 1.89
N GLY A 157 11.07 6.01 0.96
CA GLY A 157 12.10 5.27 0.22
C GLY A 157 11.91 5.37 -1.29
N PRO A 158 12.94 5.00 -2.08
CA PRO A 158 12.84 4.93 -3.52
C PRO A 158 11.66 4.06 -3.94
N GLY A 159 10.96 4.40 -5.01
CA GLY A 159 9.81 3.65 -5.51
C GLY A 159 8.54 3.71 -4.64
N SER A 160 8.56 4.43 -3.51
CA SER A 160 7.33 4.70 -2.74
C SER A 160 6.49 5.78 -3.41
N LEU A 161 5.18 5.82 -3.11
CA LEU A 161 4.31 6.88 -3.63
C LEU A 161 4.78 8.29 -3.22
N PRO A 162 5.22 8.56 -1.96
CA PRO A 162 5.80 9.86 -1.58
C PRO A 162 6.99 10.29 -2.45
N HIS A 163 7.81 9.36 -2.93
CA HIS A 163 8.89 9.67 -3.87
C HIS A 163 8.30 10.18 -5.19
N LEU A 164 7.38 9.41 -5.80
CA LEU A 164 6.78 9.77 -7.09
C LEU A 164 5.90 11.03 -7.00
N ALA A 165 5.27 11.29 -5.86
CA ALA A 165 4.53 12.53 -5.60
C ALA A 165 5.45 13.75 -5.66
N GLY A 166 6.65 13.67 -5.06
CA GLY A 166 7.66 14.71 -5.14
C GLY A 166 8.18 14.93 -6.56
N GLU A 167 8.45 13.85 -7.30
CA GLU A 167 8.88 13.92 -8.70
C GLU A 167 7.76 14.48 -9.61
N LEU A 168 6.50 14.09 -9.37
CA LEU A 168 5.35 14.65 -10.08
C LEU A 168 5.17 16.15 -9.79
N LEU A 169 5.42 16.59 -8.56
CA LEU A 169 5.45 18.02 -8.21
C LEU A 169 6.55 18.76 -8.98
N LYS A 170 7.76 18.18 -9.10
CA LYS A 170 8.85 18.77 -9.91
C LYS A 170 8.42 18.98 -11.35
N LEU A 171 7.80 17.97 -11.96
CA LEU A 171 7.32 18.02 -13.36
C LEU A 171 6.23 19.08 -13.51
N THR A 172 5.18 19.00 -12.68
CA THR A 172 3.97 19.83 -12.82
C THR A 172 4.29 21.32 -12.55
N ALA A 173 5.06 21.61 -11.50
CA ALA A 173 5.40 22.98 -11.12
C ALA A 173 6.66 23.51 -11.83
N LYS A 174 7.42 22.66 -12.56
CA LYS A 174 8.72 22.97 -13.18
C LYS A 174 9.67 23.61 -12.16
N ILE A 175 9.89 22.89 -11.05
CA ILE A 175 10.78 23.27 -9.95
C ILE A 175 11.89 22.25 -9.77
N ASP A 176 13.01 22.70 -9.20
CA ASP A 176 14.15 21.86 -8.84
C ASP A 176 14.16 21.70 -7.32
N ILE A 177 13.79 20.51 -6.85
CA ILE A 177 13.84 20.07 -5.44
C ILE A 177 14.55 18.72 -5.34
N VAL A 178 15.20 18.45 -4.22
CA VAL A 178 16.09 17.29 -4.05
C VAL A 178 15.41 16.20 -3.24
N HIS A 179 15.42 14.97 -3.74
CA HIS A 179 14.86 13.81 -3.03
C HIS A 179 15.80 13.32 -1.92
N VAL A 180 15.24 13.12 -0.72
CA VAL A 180 15.90 12.51 0.45
C VAL A 180 15.13 11.26 0.87
N PRO A 181 15.62 10.06 0.56
CA PRO A 181 14.94 8.81 0.87
C PRO A 181 15.12 8.39 2.33
N TYR A 182 14.03 7.91 2.95
CA TYR A 182 14.02 7.31 4.29
C TYR A 182 13.55 5.84 4.24
N ARG A 183 13.79 5.09 5.33
CA ARG A 183 13.33 3.70 5.46
C ARG A 183 11.88 3.60 5.97
N GLY A 184 10.98 4.48 5.46
CA GLY A 184 9.57 4.53 5.83
C GLY A 184 9.13 5.93 6.27
N ALA A 185 7.82 6.10 6.53
CA ALA A 185 7.23 7.39 6.85
C ALA A 185 7.65 7.92 8.23
N ALA A 186 7.82 7.06 9.24
CA ALA A 186 8.15 7.51 10.60
C ALA A 186 9.51 8.23 10.70
N PRO A 187 10.64 7.72 10.18
CA PRO A 187 11.88 8.48 10.18
C PRO A 187 11.83 9.74 9.32
N ALA A 188 11.12 9.75 8.19
CA ALA A 188 10.90 10.95 7.39
C ALA A 188 10.16 12.04 8.20
N MET A 189 9.13 11.64 8.95
CA MET A 189 8.39 12.54 9.84
C MET A 189 9.28 13.14 10.93
N ASN A 190 10.14 12.35 11.55
CA ASN A 190 11.04 12.85 12.60
C ASN A 190 11.97 13.94 12.06
N ASP A 191 12.53 13.74 10.87
CA ASP A 191 13.41 14.72 10.24
C ASP A 191 12.67 15.96 9.71
N MET A 192 11.39 15.81 9.33
CA MET A 192 10.51 16.95 9.05
C MET A 192 10.28 17.82 10.30
N LEU A 193 9.95 17.19 11.43
CA LEU A 193 9.77 17.89 12.72
C LEU A 193 11.08 18.50 13.23
N GLY A 194 12.20 17.84 12.95
CA GLY A 194 13.55 18.35 13.21
C GLY A 194 14.06 19.37 12.19
N GLN A 195 13.24 19.78 11.21
CA GLN A 195 13.57 20.76 10.15
C GLN A 195 14.80 20.38 9.30
N GLN A 196 15.13 19.08 9.23
CA GLN A 196 16.23 18.58 8.42
C GLN A 196 15.86 18.49 6.93
N VAL A 197 14.57 18.33 6.64
CA VAL A 197 14.00 18.35 5.29
C VAL A 197 12.80 19.30 5.25
N GLN A 198 12.58 19.93 4.09
CA GLN A 198 11.65 21.07 3.98
C GLN A 198 10.21 20.64 3.68
N MET A 199 10.00 19.53 3.00
CA MET A 199 8.67 19.08 2.60
C MET A 199 8.57 17.57 2.49
N VAL A 200 7.34 17.06 2.54
CA VAL A 200 7.02 15.65 2.32
C VAL A 200 5.60 15.49 1.82
N PHE A 201 5.38 14.51 0.95
CA PHE A 201 4.07 13.90 0.76
C PHE A 201 3.98 12.69 1.68
N LEU A 202 2.95 12.58 2.47
CA LEU A 202 2.65 11.38 3.25
C LEU A 202 1.14 11.22 3.41
N ASP A 203 0.74 10.02 3.75
CA ASP A 203 -0.66 9.71 4.02
C ASP A 203 -1.20 10.59 5.15
N LEU A 204 -2.39 11.12 4.92
CA LEU A 204 -3.09 12.05 5.83
C LEU A 204 -3.06 11.64 7.32
N PRO A 205 -3.25 10.35 7.69
CA PRO A 205 -3.29 9.94 9.10
C PRO A 205 -2.03 10.29 9.90
N ILE A 206 -0.87 10.13 9.29
CA ILE A 206 0.40 10.37 9.99
C ILE A 206 0.69 11.86 10.14
N LEU A 207 0.10 12.70 9.28
CA LEU A 207 0.32 14.14 9.25
C LEU A 207 -0.63 14.93 10.16
N LEU A 208 -1.89 14.50 10.28
CA LEU A 208 -2.93 15.21 11.01
C LEU A 208 -2.56 15.61 12.45
N PRO A 209 -1.99 14.71 13.29
CA PRO A 209 -1.59 15.09 14.64
C PRO A 209 -0.55 16.22 14.65
N GLN A 210 0.40 16.21 13.73
CA GLN A 210 1.49 17.18 13.65
C GLN A 210 1.02 18.53 13.09
N ILE A 211 0.06 18.51 12.16
CA ILE A 211 -0.58 19.73 11.65
C ILE A 211 -1.40 20.38 12.75
N ARG A 212 -2.22 19.60 13.47
CA ARG A 212 -3.07 20.10 14.57
C ARG A 212 -2.27 20.65 15.75
N SER A 213 -1.09 20.10 16.03
CA SER A 213 -0.17 20.62 17.06
C SER A 213 0.66 21.82 16.57
N GLY A 214 0.58 22.19 15.28
CA GLY A 214 1.37 23.27 14.69
C GLY A 214 2.82 22.90 14.39
N GLY A 215 3.18 21.61 14.46
CA GLY A 215 4.53 21.12 14.13
C GLY A 215 4.83 21.10 12.64
N LEU A 216 3.80 21.00 11.79
CA LEU A 216 3.89 21.04 10.33
C LEU A 216 2.81 21.94 9.75
N ARG A 217 3.03 22.43 8.52
CA ARG A 217 2.05 23.23 7.78
C ARG A 217 1.56 22.45 6.57
N ALA A 218 0.23 22.26 6.48
CA ALA A 218 -0.43 21.67 5.31
C ALA A 218 -0.39 22.65 4.13
N ILE A 219 -0.15 22.14 2.94
CA ILE A 219 -0.12 22.90 1.68
C ILE A 219 -1.28 22.49 0.77
N ALA A 220 -1.40 21.21 0.47
CA ALA A 220 -2.49 20.67 -0.37
C ALA A 220 -2.67 19.18 -0.17
N LEU A 221 -3.88 18.70 -0.42
CA LEU A 221 -4.26 17.30 -0.40
C LEU A 221 -4.26 16.74 -1.81
N GLY A 222 -3.55 15.63 -2.06
CA GLY A 222 -3.44 14.97 -3.35
C GLY A 222 -4.65 14.09 -3.70
N ALA A 223 -5.85 14.61 -3.50
CA ALA A 223 -7.11 13.93 -3.74
C ALA A 223 -8.06 14.80 -4.57
N PRO A 224 -9.08 14.23 -5.26
CA PRO A 224 -10.06 15.00 -6.03
C PRO A 224 -10.95 15.88 -5.14
N GLU A 225 -11.22 15.45 -3.90
CA GLU A 225 -12.07 16.13 -2.93
C GLU A 225 -11.34 16.33 -1.60
N ARG A 226 -11.78 17.32 -0.82
CA ARG A 226 -11.23 17.56 0.51
C ARG A 226 -11.58 16.41 1.46
N ALA A 227 -10.63 16.03 2.30
CA ALA A 227 -10.88 15.02 3.33
C ALA A 227 -11.78 15.58 4.44
N PRO A 228 -12.80 14.85 4.89
CA PRO A 228 -13.66 15.28 6.00
C PRO A 228 -12.90 15.59 7.29
N THR A 229 -11.74 14.96 7.48
CA THR A 229 -10.88 15.16 8.65
C THR A 229 -9.92 16.35 8.54
N ALA A 230 -9.86 17.02 7.35
CA ALA A 230 -8.99 18.16 7.04
C ALA A 230 -9.65 19.10 6.01
N MET A 231 -10.89 19.50 6.27
CA MET A 231 -11.69 20.35 5.36
C MET A 231 -11.08 21.72 5.09
N GLU A 232 -10.20 22.20 5.96
CA GLU A 232 -9.46 23.46 5.81
C GLU A 232 -8.33 23.38 4.76
N VAL A 233 -7.88 22.16 4.41
CA VAL A 233 -6.77 21.96 3.48
C VAL A 233 -7.33 21.86 2.05
N PRO A 234 -6.88 22.71 1.12
CA PRO A 234 -7.32 22.64 -0.27
C PRO A 234 -6.77 21.40 -0.96
N THR A 235 -7.47 20.90 -1.98
CA THR A 235 -6.97 19.84 -2.85
C THR A 235 -5.93 20.39 -3.84
N THR A 236 -5.13 19.51 -4.43
CA THR A 236 -4.20 19.89 -5.51
C THR A 236 -4.93 20.45 -6.73
N THR A 237 -6.16 20.00 -7.00
CA THR A 237 -7.03 20.58 -8.04
C THR A 237 -7.43 22.03 -7.72
N GLU A 238 -7.83 22.32 -6.48
CA GLU A 238 -8.22 23.67 -6.04
C GLU A 238 -7.05 24.66 -6.09
N VAL A 239 -5.82 24.19 -5.92
CA VAL A 239 -4.61 25.03 -6.03
C VAL A 239 -4.01 25.06 -7.44
N GLY A 240 -4.74 24.59 -8.46
CA GLY A 240 -4.36 24.69 -9.86
C GLY A 240 -3.39 23.61 -10.36
N MET A 241 -3.30 22.49 -9.67
CA MET A 241 -2.45 21.33 -10.02
C MET A 241 -3.26 20.02 -10.07
N PRO A 242 -4.26 19.90 -10.97
CA PRO A 242 -5.13 18.72 -11.02
C PRO A 242 -4.38 17.43 -11.39
N GLU A 243 -3.22 17.50 -12.01
CA GLU A 243 -2.38 16.34 -12.34
C GLU A 243 -1.69 15.74 -11.12
N LEU A 244 -1.55 16.52 -10.02
CA LEU A 244 -0.87 16.11 -8.80
C LEU A 244 -1.79 15.29 -7.88
N GLN A 245 -2.44 14.27 -8.44
CA GLN A 245 -3.26 13.32 -7.68
C GLN A 245 -2.36 12.25 -7.07
N THR A 246 -2.24 12.23 -5.76
CA THR A 246 -1.36 11.33 -5.00
C THR A 246 -2.14 10.62 -3.91
N GLU A 247 -3.16 9.85 -4.32
CA GLU A 247 -3.92 9.00 -3.42
C GLU A 247 -3.21 7.65 -3.30
N ASN A 248 -2.70 7.35 -2.11
CA ASN A 248 -2.13 6.05 -1.82
C ASN A 248 -3.24 5.01 -1.68
N TRP A 249 -2.92 3.77 -2.00
CA TRP A 249 -3.84 2.67 -1.83
C TRP A 249 -3.13 1.45 -1.24
N TYR A 250 -3.89 0.66 -0.53
CA TYR A 250 -3.45 -0.53 0.20
C TYR A 250 -4.26 -1.72 -0.26
N GLY A 251 -3.58 -2.74 -0.75
CA GLY A 251 -4.19 -3.95 -1.26
C GLY A 251 -3.77 -5.18 -0.49
N MET A 252 -4.72 -6.08 -0.24
CA MET A 252 -4.43 -7.40 0.27
C MET A 252 -4.08 -8.31 -0.90
N VAL A 253 -2.94 -8.98 -0.82
CA VAL A 253 -2.44 -9.92 -1.81
C VAL A 253 -1.95 -11.22 -1.16
N ALA A 254 -1.97 -12.30 -1.92
CA ALA A 254 -1.43 -13.61 -1.58
C ALA A 254 -0.36 -14.02 -2.60
N PRO A 255 0.44 -15.05 -2.38
CA PRO A 255 1.33 -15.61 -3.41
C PRO A 255 0.54 -16.13 -4.61
N ALA A 256 1.09 -16.00 -5.82
CA ALA A 256 0.50 -16.59 -7.02
C ALA A 256 0.33 -18.12 -6.85
N GLY A 257 -0.73 -18.64 -7.44
CA GLY A 257 -1.09 -20.06 -7.29
C GLY A 257 -1.85 -20.39 -6.00
N THR A 258 -2.17 -19.41 -5.15
CA THR A 258 -3.11 -19.62 -4.03
C THR A 258 -4.46 -20.09 -4.60
N PRO A 259 -5.01 -21.22 -4.13
CA PRO A 259 -6.25 -21.78 -4.68
C PRO A 259 -7.42 -20.80 -4.64
N ALA A 260 -8.19 -20.70 -5.71
CA ALA A 260 -9.32 -19.78 -5.82
C ALA A 260 -10.34 -19.86 -4.66
N PRO A 261 -10.69 -21.04 -4.11
CA PRO A 261 -11.54 -21.12 -2.93
C PRO A 261 -10.93 -20.44 -1.70
N ILE A 262 -9.60 -20.53 -1.52
CA ILE A 262 -8.87 -19.88 -0.42
C ILE A 262 -8.88 -18.36 -0.61
N VAL A 263 -8.64 -17.87 -1.83
CA VAL A 263 -8.71 -16.44 -2.17
C VAL A 263 -10.11 -15.89 -1.88
N ALA A 264 -11.16 -16.63 -2.25
CA ALA A 264 -12.54 -16.24 -1.97
C ALA A 264 -12.84 -16.16 -0.46
N VAL A 265 -12.31 -17.10 0.34
CA VAL A 265 -12.43 -17.04 1.81
C VAL A 265 -11.67 -15.85 2.38
N LEU A 266 -10.43 -15.59 1.94
CA LEU A 266 -9.63 -14.45 2.38
C LEU A 266 -10.32 -13.12 2.04
N ASN A 267 -10.83 -12.98 0.81
CA ASN A 267 -11.60 -11.80 0.38
C ASN A 267 -12.82 -11.60 1.28
N ARG A 268 -13.64 -12.64 1.49
CA ARG A 268 -14.82 -12.56 2.35
C ARG A 268 -14.47 -12.14 3.78
N ILE A 269 -13.44 -12.71 4.39
CA ILE A 269 -13.02 -12.39 5.76
C ILE A 269 -12.53 -10.94 5.85
N ALA A 270 -11.73 -10.50 4.87
CA ALA A 270 -11.22 -9.13 4.83
C ALA A 270 -12.36 -8.11 4.62
N THR A 271 -13.26 -8.37 3.68
CA THR A 271 -14.40 -7.48 3.41
C THR A 271 -15.38 -7.44 4.58
N GLU A 272 -15.66 -8.56 5.24
CA GLU A 272 -16.46 -8.62 6.47
C GLU A 272 -15.79 -7.81 7.61
N ALA A 273 -14.49 -7.93 7.79
CA ALA A 273 -13.74 -7.15 8.77
C ALA A 273 -13.87 -5.64 8.52
N MET A 274 -13.81 -5.21 7.26
CA MET A 274 -13.95 -3.81 6.85
C MET A 274 -15.38 -3.26 7.02
N GLN A 275 -16.42 -4.10 7.02
CA GLN A 275 -17.80 -3.65 7.22
C GLN A 275 -18.14 -3.33 8.68
N VAL A 276 -17.30 -3.75 9.63
CA VAL A 276 -17.54 -3.53 11.06
C VAL A 276 -17.49 -2.03 11.40
N PRO A 277 -18.53 -1.46 12.05
CA PRO A 277 -18.59 -0.03 12.33
C PRO A 277 -17.34 0.52 13.04
N THR A 278 -16.83 -0.17 14.05
CA THR A 278 -15.64 0.28 14.79
C THR A 278 -14.36 0.25 13.95
N VAL A 279 -14.28 -0.61 12.92
CA VAL A 279 -13.17 -0.62 11.95
C VAL A 279 -13.30 0.58 11.00
N LYS A 280 -14.52 0.81 10.47
CA LYS A 280 -14.80 1.98 9.62
C LYS A 280 -14.48 3.28 10.33
N GLU A 281 -14.95 3.46 11.56
CA GLU A 281 -14.70 4.66 12.36
C GLU A 281 -13.22 4.88 12.63
N LYS A 282 -12.50 3.83 13.08
CA LYS A 282 -11.06 3.91 13.35
C LYS A 282 -10.26 4.34 12.12
N LEU A 283 -10.59 3.80 10.94
CA LEU A 283 -9.85 4.10 9.72
C LEU A 283 -10.33 5.39 9.04
N ALA A 284 -11.61 5.75 9.17
CA ALA A 284 -12.12 7.05 8.72
C ALA A 284 -11.50 8.24 9.47
N ILE A 285 -11.31 8.12 10.80
CA ILE A 285 -10.59 9.13 11.61
C ILE A 285 -9.15 9.31 11.08
N GLN A 286 -8.60 8.26 10.53
CA GLN A 286 -7.30 8.25 9.87
C GLN A 286 -7.35 8.79 8.42
N GLY A 287 -8.49 9.20 7.91
CA GLY A 287 -8.66 9.67 6.53
C GLY A 287 -8.64 8.55 5.48
N ALA A 288 -8.75 7.30 5.89
CA ALA A 288 -8.80 6.16 4.97
C ALA A 288 -10.24 5.89 4.51
N THR A 289 -10.42 5.73 3.21
CA THR A 289 -11.65 5.22 2.60
C THR A 289 -11.51 3.73 2.36
N LEU A 290 -12.30 2.92 3.09
CA LEU A 290 -12.33 1.47 2.90
C LEU A 290 -13.08 1.12 1.61
N ILE A 291 -12.57 0.14 0.85
CA ILE A 291 -13.12 -0.30 -0.44
C ILE A 291 -13.75 -1.69 -0.32
N GLY A 292 -12.98 -2.75 -0.24
CA GLY A 292 -13.49 -4.11 -0.08
C GLY A 292 -14.12 -4.66 -1.36
N ASP A 293 -13.42 -4.59 -2.47
CA ASP A 293 -13.86 -5.09 -3.78
C ASP A 293 -13.52 -6.57 -4.02
N SER A 294 -13.89 -7.09 -5.21
CA SER A 294 -13.54 -8.45 -5.61
C SER A 294 -12.06 -8.57 -6.01
N PRO A 295 -11.51 -9.79 -5.98
CA PRO A 295 -10.14 -10.05 -6.47
C PRO A 295 -9.92 -9.59 -7.91
N GLU A 296 -10.91 -9.76 -8.78
CA GLU A 296 -10.85 -9.39 -10.21
C GLU A 296 -10.81 -7.87 -10.37
N HIS A 297 -11.64 -7.14 -9.62
CA HIS A 297 -11.63 -5.67 -9.64
C HIS A 297 -10.30 -5.14 -9.13
N PHE A 298 -9.78 -5.67 -8.04
CA PHE A 298 -8.48 -5.25 -7.51
C PHE A 298 -7.34 -5.57 -8.48
N HIS A 299 -7.37 -6.72 -9.15
CA HIS A 299 -6.38 -7.05 -10.19
C HIS A 299 -6.38 -6.01 -11.32
N THR A 300 -7.56 -5.71 -11.89
CA THR A 300 -7.70 -4.70 -12.95
C THR A 300 -7.28 -3.31 -12.47
N PHE A 301 -7.57 -2.96 -11.21
CA PHE A 301 -7.10 -1.72 -10.61
C PHE A 301 -5.57 -1.66 -10.55
N MET A 302 -4.90 -2.74 -10.12
CA MET A 302 -3.42 -2.81 -10.12
C MET A 302 -2.84 -2.61 -11.53
N GLU A 303 -3.42 -3.26 -12.57
CA GLU A 303 -2.99 -3.06 -13.96
C GLU A 303 -3.07 -1.59 -14.39
N SER A 304 -4.18 -0.92 -14.06
CA SER A 304 -4.38 0.48 -14.38
C SER A 304 -3.37 1.40 -13.67
N GLU A 305 -3.08 1.13 -12.40
CA GLU A 305 -2.11 1.88 -11.61
C GLU A 305 -0.66 1.66 -12.10
N ILE A 306 -0.30 0.44 -12.46
CA ILE A 306 1.01 0.14 -13.08
C ILE A 306 1.17 0.97 -14.37
N THR A 307 0.15 0.98 -15.22
CA THR A 307 0.17 1.74 -16.48
C THR A 307 0.30 3.25 -16.23
N ARG A 308 -0.46 3.77 -15.27
CA ARG A 308 -0.44 5.18 -14.87
C ARG A 308 0.95 5.60 -14.37
N TRP A 309 1.51 4.85 -13.42
CA TRP A 309 2.80 5.19 -12.83
C TRP A 309 3.97 4.97 -13.78
N ALA A 310 3.88 4.00 -14.70
CA ALA A 310 4.87 3.84 -15.77
C ALA A 310 5.03 5.13 -16.61
N LYS A 311 3.91 5.80 -16.91
CA LYS A 311 3.95 7.09 -17.62
C LYS A 311 4.65 8.16 -16.78
N VAL A 312 4.30 8.30 -15.49
CA VAL A 312 4.91 9.30 -14.60
C VAL A 312 6.41 9.05 -14.44
N ILE A 313 6.82 7.81 -14.22
CA ILE A 313 8.23 7.40 -14.09
C ILE A 313 9.03 7.78 -15.34
N LYS A 314 8.48 7.48 -16.52
CA LYS A 314 9.09 7.83 -17.81
C LYS A 314 9.22 9.35 -17.98
N ASP A 315 8.16 10.10 -17.72
CA ASP A 315 8.11 11.55 -17.90
C ASP A 315 9.05 12.26 -16.90
N ALA A 316 9.19 11.72 -15.67
CA ALA A 316 10.11 12.23 -14.66
C ALA A 316 11.58 11.82 -14.88
N GLY A 317 11.84 10.84 -15.72
CA GLY A 317 13.20 10.33 -15.95
C GLY A 317 13.83 9.66 -14.73
N VAL A 318 13.01 9.09 -13.83
CA VAL A 318 13.48 8.49 -12.56
C VAL A 318 13.61 6.96 -12.62
N ALA A 319 13.41 6.35 -13.80
CA ALA A 319 13.67 4.93 -13.98
C ALA A 319 15.18 4.63 -13.79
N THR A 320 15.49 3.59 -13.01
CA THR A 320 16.84 3.03 -13.05
C THR A 320 17.03 2.30 -14.38
N GLU A 321 18.20 2.47 -15.01
CA GLU A 321 18.54 1.66 -16.18
C GLU A 321 18.48 0.18 -15.80
N LYS A 322 17.71 -0.60 -16.60
CA LYS A 322 17.54 -2.04 -16.40
C LYS A 322 18.75 -2.81 -16.86
#